data_adb9c36845983cd8ed0dc0158eb02f7a
#
_entry.id   adb9c36845983cd8ed0dc0158eb02f7a
#
_cell.length_a   1.000
_cell.length_b   1.000
_cell.length_c   1.000
_cell.angle_alpha   90.00
_cell.angle_beta   90.00
_cell.angle_gamma   90.00
#
_symmetry.space_group_name_H-M   'P 1'
#
loop_
_entity.id
_entity.type
_entity.pdbx_description
1 polymer ?
#
loop_
_entity_poly.entity_id
_entity_poly.type
_entity_poly.pdbx_seq_one_letter_code
_entity_poly.pdbx_strand_id
1 'polypeptide(L)'
;MSVLIIAGLDSSTGAGLARDLAVMAELGLPARIAATAVTAQDSAGGCLLHPVPAAMVAAQIHAAGPVRAAKLGMLADAEIVAAVADSLPPVPTVLDPVLATSAGVGLIDAAGLAAMIALLFPRATLITPNLPEAALLTGLPEATAPDRLAAALFARGARAVLLKGGHGKGAEAVDWLCRPDAPALRLASPRKPGTKRGTGCTLASAIAGHLALGADLPTACARAKAHLDGWL
;
A
#
# COMPACT_ATOMS: atom_id res chain seq x y z
N MET A 1 13.09 1.79 -17.05
CA MET A 1 12.88 1.67 -15.60
C MET A 1 11.43 1.36 -15.41
N SER A 2 11.04 0.22 -14.81
CA SER A 2 9.64 -0.15 -14.61
C SER A 2 9.35 -0.44 -13.14
N VAL A 3 8.09 -0.28 -12.72
CA VAL A 3 7.58 -0.60 -11.39
C VAL A 3 6.66 -1.81 -11.50
N LEU A 4 6.83 -2.79 -10.61
CA LEU A 4 5.92 -3.93 -10.50
C LEU A 4 4.79 -3.56 -9.55
N ILE A 5 3.56 -3.64 -10.04
CA ILE A 5 2.34 -3.43 -9.26
C ILE A 5 1.66 -4.78 -9.04
N ILE A 6 1.52 -5.18 -7.78
CA ILE A 6 0.86 -6.42 -7.37
C ILE A 6 -0.37 -6.01 -6.56
N ALA A 7 -1.57 -6.13 -7.12
CA ALA A 7 -2.80 -5.68 -6.47
C ALA A 7 -4.05 -6.28 -7.12
N GLY A 8 -5.20 -6.10 -6.50
CA GLY A 8 -6.49 -6.44 -7.08
C GLY A 8 -6.95 -5.43 -8.12
N LEU A 9 -7.71 -5.93 -9.10
CA LEU A 9 -8.40 -5.11 -10.08
C LEU A 9 -9.76 -4.65 -9.51
N ASP A 10 -9.91 -3.35 -9.33
CA ASP A 10 -11.19 -2.70 -9.03
C ASP A 10 -11.91 -2.34 -10.34
N SER A 11 -13.04 -3.00 -10.62
CA SER A 11 -13.82 -2.79 -11.85
C SER A 11 -14.40 -1.36 -11.97
N SER A 12 -14.55 -0.65 -10.84
CA SER A 12 -14.99 0.75 -10.83
C SER A 12 -13.88 1.75 -11.17
N THR A 13 -12.64 1.28 -11.32
CA THR A 13 -11.43 2.08 -11.59
C THR A 13 -11.05 3.10 -10.51
N GLY A 14 -11.80 3.16 -9.39
CA GLY A 14 -11.55 4.12 -8.32
C GLY A 14 -10.34 3.80 -7.44
N ALA A 15 -9.85 2.56 -7.46
CA ALA A 15 -8.73 2.07 -6.66
C ALA A 15 -8.00 0.91 -7.37
N GLY A 16 -7.15 0.17 -6.63
CA GLY A 16 -6.46 -1.01 -7.11
C GLY A 16 -5.59 -0.77 -8.35
N LEU A 17 -5.41 -1.81 -9.17
CA LEU A 17 -4.55 -1.78 -10.35
C LEU A 17 -4.83 -0.61 -11.27
N ALA A 18 -6.10 -0.25 -11.49
CA ALA A 18 -6.46 0.84 -12.40
C ALA A 18 -5.90 2.19 -11.91
N ARG A 19 -6.05 2.49 -10.60
CA ARG A 19 -5.50 3.72 -10.01
C ARG A 19 -3.97 3.67 -9.96
N ASP A 20 -3.40 2.52 -9.61
CA ASP A 20 -1.94 2.34 -9.56
C ASP A 20 -1.31 2.61 -10.93
N LEU A 21 -1.90 2.08 -12.02
CA LEU A 21 -1.45 2.34 -13.40
C LEU A 21 -1.57 3.81 -13.80
N ALA A 22 -2.65 4.48 -13.42
CA ALA A 22 -2.81 5.91 -13.67
C ALA A 22 -1.69 6.72 -13.00
N VAL A 23 -1.31 6.40 -11.75
CA VAL A 23 -0.18 7.05 -11.06
C VAL A 23 1.14 6.80 -11.81
N MET A 24 1.38 5.58 -12.29
CA MET A 24 2.58 5.31 -13.07
C MET A 24 2.62 6.12 -14.36
N ALA A 25 1.49 6.26 -15.06
CA ALA A 25 1.39 7.10 -16.25
C ALA A 25 1.62 8.58 -15.93
N GLU A 26 1.05 9.10 -14.85
CA GLU A 26 1.26 10.47 -14.35
C GLU A 26 2.75 10.75 -14.04
N LEU A 27 3.49 9.75 -13.57
CA LEU A 27 4.92 9.84 -13.30
C LEU A 27 5.81 9.54 -14.53
N GLY A 28 5.22 9.19 -15.68
CA GLY A 28 5.97 8.82 -16.89
C GLY A 28 6.74 7.50 -16.75
N LEU A 29 6.28 6.57 -15.89
CA LEU A 29 6.96 5.32 -15.61
C LEU A 29 6.20 4.12 -16.23
N PRO A 30 6.89 3.21 -16.92
CA PRO A 30 6.32 1.94 -17.33
C PRO A 30 5.96 1.09 -16.09
N ALA A 31 4.77 0.46 -16.12
CA ALA A 31 4.36 -0.50 -15.11
C ALA A 31 4.37 -1.94 -15.67
N ARG A 32 4.64 -2.89 -14.77
CA ARG A 32 4.36 -4.31 -14.92
C ARG A 32 3.34 -4.68 -13.86
N ILE A 33 2.40 -5.56 -14.18
CA ILE A 33 1.29 -5.89 -13.28
C ILE A 33 1.25 -7.37 -12.96
N ALA A 34 0.84 -7.67 -11.72
CA ALA A 34 0.37 -8.98 -11.30
C ALA A 34 -0.97 -8.79 -10.59
N ALA A 35 -2.05 -9.28 -11.19
CA ALA A 35 -3.38 -9.20 -10.62
C ALA A 35 -3.56 -10.30 -9.57
N THR A 36 -3.94 -9.93 -8.35
CA THR A 36 -4.18 -10.84 -7.23
C THR A 36 -5.63 -11.26 -7.10
N ALA A 37 -6.55 -10.41 -7.53
CA ALA A 37 -7.98 -10.68 -7.54
C ALA A 37 -8.68 -9.75 -8.54
N VAL A 38 -9.88 -10.16 -8.94
CA VAL A 38 -10.83 -9.30 -9.65
C VAL A 38 -11.97 -8.97 -8.68
N THR A 39 -12.37 -7.70 -8.59
CA THR A 39 -13.51 -7.29 -7.77
C THR A 39 -14.58 -6.63 -8.62
N ALA A 40 -15.84 -6.86 -8.25
CA ALA A 40 -16.97 -6.07 -8.69
C ALA A 40 -17.42 -5.22 -7.51
N GLN A 41 -17.17 -3.91 -7.60
CA GLN A 41 -17.53 -2.95 -6.55
C GLN A 41 -18.56 -1.98 -7.08
N ASP A 42 -19.59 -1.70 -6.30
CA ASP A 42 -20.64 -0.75 -6.64
C ASP A 42 -20.61 0.51 -5.73
N SER A 43 -21.39 1.52 -6.10
CA SER A 43 -21.50 2.75 -5.32
C SER A 43 -22.28 2.60 -4.01
N ALA A 44 -22.98 1.50 -3.82
CA ALA A 44 -23.71 1.18 -2.59
C ALA A 44 -22.84 0.48 -1.54
N GLY A 45 -21.57 0.19 -1.87
CA GLY A 45 -20.62 -0.45 -0.98
C GLY A 45 -20.55 -1.98 -1.12
N GLY A 46 -21.31 -2.56 -2.07
CA GLY A 46 -21.19 -3.98 -2.40
C GLY A 46 -19.82 -4.31 -3.00
N CYS A 47 -19.26 -5.44 -2.62
CA CYS A 47 -17.99 -5.93 -3.17
C CYS A 47 -18.04 -7.45 -3.32
N LEU A 48 -18.00 -7.92 -4.57
CA LEU A 48 -17.70 -9.31 -4.88
C LEU A 48 -16.19 -9.42 -5.18
N LEU A 49 -15.54 -10.43 -4.63
CA LEU A 49 -14.11 -10.65 -4.79
C LEU A 49 -13.87 -12.06 -5.32
N HIS A 50 -13.08 -12.17 -6.38
CA HIS A 50 -12.61 -13.43 -6.94
C HIS A 50 -11.08 -13.44 -6.95
N PRO A 51 -10.42 -14.23 -6.07
CA PRO A 51 -8.97 -14.36 -6.07
C PRO A 51 -8.46 -14.97 -7.37
N VAL A 52 -7.34 -14.52 -7.85
CA VAL A 52 -6.57 -15.16 -8.92
C VAL A 52 -5.79 -16.33 -8.32
N PRO A 53 -5.74 -17.51 -8.93
CA PRO A 53 -4.95 -18.63 -8.40
C PRO A 53 -3.50 -18.22 -8.09
N ALA A 54 -2.99 -18.57 -6.91
CA ALA A 54 -1.67 -18.16 -6.43
C ALA A 54 -0.53 -18.47 -7.41
N ALA A 55 -0.59 -19.65 -8.08
CA ALA A 55 0.36 -20.03 -9.13
C ALA A 55 0.34 -19.06 -10.33
N MET A 56 -0.83 -18.52 -10.68
CA MET A 56 -0.95 -17.51 -11.74
C MET A 56 -0.36 -16.17 -11.28
N VAL A 57 -0.56 -15.77 -10.02
CA VAL A 57 0.06 -14.56 -9.47
C VAL A 57 1.58 -14.66 -9.53
N ALA A 58 2.16 -15.79 -9.10
CA ALA A 58 3.59 -16.05 -9.20
C ALA A 58 4.08 -16.00 -10.67
N ALA A 59 3.36 -16.62 -11.59
CA ALA A 59 3.71 -16.60 -13.01
C ALA A 59 3.71 -15.18 -13.59
N GLN A 60 2.74 -14.32 -13.23
CA GLN A 60 2.70 -12.92 -13.64
C GLN A 60 3.91 -12.13 -13.09
N ILE A 61 4.30 -12.36 -11.83
CA ILE A 61 5.47 -11.72 -11.22
C ILE A 61 6.74 -12.11 -11.96
N HIS A 62 6.94 -13.40 -12.25
CA HIS A 62 8.10 -13.88 -13.02
C HIS A 62 8.11 -13.32 -14.45
N ALA A 63 6.96 -13.24 -15.10
CA ALA A 63 6.83 -12.68 -16.44
C ALA A 63 7.08 -11.15 -16.50
N ALA A 64 7.02 -10.45 -15.38
CA ALA A 64 7.27 -9.01 -15.32
C ALA A 64 8.72 -8.66 -15.74
N GLY A 65 9.66 -9.58 -15.56
CA GLY A 65 11.08 -9.34 -15.85
C GLY A 65 11.71 -8.31 -14.91
N PRO A 66 12.82 -7.69 -15.30
CA PRO A 66 13.52 -6.73 -14.45
C PRO A 66 12.70 -5.48 -14.14
N VAL A 67 12.58 -5.16 -12.85
CA VAL A 67 11.90 -3.95 -12.35
C VAL A 67 12.80 -3.21 -11.35
N ARG A 68 12.50 -1.95 -11.04
CA ARG A 68 13.31 -1.11 -10.15
C ARG A 68 12.68 -0.90 -8.77
N ALA A 69 11.38 -1.10 -8.65
CA ALA A 69 10.65 -1.09 -7.39
C ALA A 69 9.38 -1.92 -7.54
N ALA A 70 8.75 -2.27 -6.41
CA ALA A 70 7.46 -2.94 -6.37
C ALA A 70 6.49 -2.20 -5.44
N LYS A 71 5.20 -2.23 -5.81
CA LYS A 71 4.10 -1.84 -4.92
C LYS A 71 3.20 -3.05 -4.72
N LEU A 72 2.94 -3.39 -3.48
CA LEU A 72 1.97 -4.40 -3.08
C LEU A 72 0.71 -3.71 -2.55
N GLY A 73 -0.45 -4.12 -3.03
CA GLY A 73 -1.75 -3.66 -2.53
C GLY A 73 -2.56 -4.82 -1.97
N MET A 74 -3.82 -4.95 -2.37
CA MET A 74 -4.70 -6.04 -1.93
C MET A 74 -4.17 -7.41 -2.38
N LEU A 75 -4.10 -8.39 -1.44
CA LEU A 75 -3.53 -9.71 -1.66
C LEU A 75 -4.50 -10.89 -1.46
N ALA A 76 -5.74 -10.60 -1.03
CA ALA A 76 -6.86 -11.52 -0.85
C ALA A 76 -6.68 -12.60 0.23
N ASP A 77 -5.73 -13.52 0.12
CA ASP A 77 -5.58 -14.69 0.99
C ASP A 77 -4.13 -15.08 1.26
N ALA A 78 -3.94 -16.08 2.13
CA ALA A 78 -2.62 -16.56 2.56
C ALA A 78 -1.82 -17.22 1.43
N GLU A 79 -2.46 -17.91 0.49
CA GLU A 79 -1.78 -18.58 -0.62
C GLU A 79 -1.18 -17.56 -1.58
N ILE A 80 -1.94 -16.50 -1.88
CA ILE A 80 -1.45 -15.39 -2.70
C ILE A 80 -0.32 -14.64 -1.98
N VAL A 81 -0.45 -14.38 -0.67
CA VAL A 81 0.62 -13.75 0.11
C VAL A 81 1.90 -14.57 0.05
N ALA A 82 1.84 -15.89 0.23
CA ALA A 82 2.99 -16.78 0.14
C ALA A 82 3.62 -16.75 -1.26
N ALA A 83 2.79 -16.89 -2.31
CA ALA A 83 3.24 -16.85 -3.69
C ALA A 83 3.93 -15.53 -4.05
N VAL A 84 3.39 -14.41 -3.57
CA VAL A 84 4.00 -13.08 -3.73
C VAL A 84 5.34 -13.03 -2.98
N ALA A 85 5.38 -13.48 -1.73
CA ALA A 85 6.61 -13.48 -0.94
C ALA A 85 7.74 -14.28 -1.62
N ASP A 86 7.42 -15.45 -2.17
CA ASP A 86 8.40 -16.34 -2.82
C ASP A 86 8.88 -15.80 -4.17
N SER A 87 8.02 -15.06 -4.88
CA SER A 87 8.29 -14.56 -6.24
C SER A 87 8.78 -13.11 -6.28
N LEU A 88 8.71 -12.38 -5.15
CA LEU A 88 9.03 -10.94 -5.10
C LEU A 88 10.51 -10.69 -5.40
N PRO A 89 10.85 -9.90 -6.43
CA PRO A 89 12.23 -9.56 -6.73
C PRO A 89 12.87 -8.71 -5.60
N PRO A 90 14.21 -8.76 -5.43
CA PRO A 90 14.93 -8.02 -4.40
C PRO A 90 15.07 -6.53 -4.75
N VAL A 91 13.98 -5.81 -4.78
CA VAL A 91 13.89 -4.36 -5.11
C VAL A 91 13.20 -3.60 -3.98
N PRO A 92 13.39 -2.27 -3.89
CA PRO A 92 12.59 -1.46 -2.97
C PRO A 92 11.10 -1.73 -3.14
N THR A 93 10.44 -2.12 -2.04
CA THR A 93 9.05 -2.57 -2.05
C THR A 93 8.22 -1.75 -1.08
N VAL A 94 7.10 -1.20 -1.57
CA VAL A 94 6.09 -0.50 -0.78
C VAL A 94 4.88 -1.42 -0.61
N LEU A 95 4.56 -1.77 0.63
CA LEU A 95 3.37 -2.56 0.97
C LEU A 95 2.28 -1.64 1.53
N ASP A 96 1.21 -1.47 0.79
CA ASP A 96 -0.03 -0.87 1.27
C ASP A 96 -0.92 -2.01 1.83
N PRO A 97 -1.06 -2.12 3.15
CA PRO A 97 -1.77 -3.25 3.78
C PRO A 97 -3.28 -3.03 3.68
N VAL A 98 -3.84 -3.22 2.49
CA VAL A 98 -5.27 -3.02 2.22
C VAL A 98 -6.05 -4.16 2.86
N LEU A 99 -6.64 -3.90 4.04
CA LEU A 99 -7.39 -4.90 4.81
C LEU A 99 -8.89 -4.90 4.49
N ALA A 100 -9.44 -3.74 4.10
CA ALA A 100 -10.84 -3.58 3.78
C ALA A 100 -11.07 -2.53 2.69
N THR A 101 -12.24 -2.55 2.07
CA THR A 101 -12.71 -1.47 1.18
C THR A 101 -13.01 -0.21 1.99
N SER A 102 -13.18 0.94 1.32
CA SER A 102 -13.64 2.19 1.96
C SER A 102 -15.02 2.04 2.63
N ALA A 103 -15.80 1.04 2.23
CA ALA A 103 -17.09 0.70 2.82
C ALA A 103 -16.98 -0.30 3.99
N GLY A 104 -15.78 -0.75 4.36
CA GLY A 104 -15.54 -1.66 5.47
C GLY A 104 -15.66 -3.15 5.14
N VAL A 105 -15.83 -3.52 3.88
CA VAL A 105 -15.85 -4.95 3.47
C VAL A 105 -14.41 -5.50 3.54
N GLY A 106 -14.20 -6.59 4.28
CA GLY A 106 -12.90 -7.24 4.39
C GLY A 106 -12.39 -7.74 3.04
N LEU A 107 -11.11 -7.51 2.77
CA LEU A 107 -10.42 -7.88 1.52
C LEU A 107 -9.31 -8.91 1.73
N ILE A 108 -9.07 -9.31 2.97
CA ILE A 108 -8.11 -10.35 3.35
C ILE A 108 -8.67 -11.08 4.58
N ASP A 109 -8.46 -12.39 4.66
CA ASP A 109 -8.85 -13.18 5.82
C ASP A 109 -7.76 -13.17 6.92
N ALA A 110 -8.06 -13.76 8.08
CA ALA A 110 -7.14 -13.80 9.21
C ALA A 110 -5.83 -14.55 8.90
N ALA A 111 -5.89 -15.60 8.10
CA ALA A 111 -4.72 -16.36 7.68
C ALA A 111 -3.82 -15.54 6.74
N GLY A 112 -4.42 -14.84 5.79
CA GLY A 112 -3.74 -13.92 4.88
C GLY A 112 -3.09 -12.76 5.61
N LEU A 113 -3.77 -12.19 6.61
CA LEU A 113 -3.21 -11.14 7.46
C LEU A 113 -1.99 -11.63 8.23
N ALA A 114 -2.07 -12.81 8.85
CA ALA A 114 -0.95 -13.42 9.57
C ALA A 114 0.23 -13.71 8.62
N ALA A 115 -0.02 -14.25 7.45
CA ALA A 115 0.97 -14.50 6.42
C ALA A 115 1.63 -13.20 5.91
N MET A 116 0.84 -12.13 5.69
CA MET A 116 1.35 -10.81 5.28
C MET A 116 2.35 -10.26 6.31
N ILE A 117 2.02 -10.32 7.59
CA ILE A 117 2.90 -9.86 8.66
C ILE A 117 4.18 -10.70 8.68
N ALA A 118 4.06 -12.03 8.67
CA ALA A 118 5.20 -12.92 8.79
C ALA A 118 6.15 -12.88 7.57
N LEU A 119 5.61 -12.80 6.36
CA LEU A 119 6.37 -13.00 5.14
C LEU A 119 6.73 -11.70 4.41
N LEU A 120 5.85 -10.68 4.44
CA LEU A 120 6.04 -9.47 3.65
C LEU A 120 6.56 -8.27 4.45
N PHE A 121 6.24 -8.14 5.74
CA PHE A 121 6.76 -7.02 6.55
C PHE A 121 8.30 -6.99 6.56
N PRO A 122 9.03 -8.11 6.78
CA PRO A 122 10.49 -8.10 6.77
C PRO A 122 11.09 -7.83 5.37
N ARG A 123 10.32 -7.99 4.31
CA ARG A 123 10.77 -7.79 2.92
C ARG A 123 10.45 -6.40 2.40
N ALA A 124 9.39 -5.76 2.93
CA ALA A 124 8.99 -4.42 2.51
C ALA A 124 10.00 -3.37 2.98
N THR A 125 10.38 -2.47 2.06
CA THR A 125 11.14 -1.26 2.41
C THR A 125 10.31 -0.31 3.25
N LEU A 126 9.00 -0.27 2.98
CA LEU A 126 8.03 0.57 3.65
C LEU A 126 6.68 -0.11 3.70
N ILE A 127 6.00 -0.03 4.84
CA ILE A 127 4.56 -0.31 4.93
C ILE A 127 3.80 1.00 5.12
N THR A 128 2.58 1.11 4.55
CA THR A 128 1.81 2.36 4.53
C THR A 128 0.40 2.21 5.15
N PRO A 129 0.26 1.75 6.40
CA PRO A 129 -1.05 1.60 7.02
C PRO A 129 -1.70 2.96 7.33
N ASN A 130 -3.03 3.05 7.21
CA ASN A 130 -3.80 4.10 7.85
C ASN A 130 -3.99 3.77 9.35
N LEU A 131 -4.58 4.69 10.15
CA LEU A 131 -4.76 4.47 11.58
C LEU A 131 -5.63 3.26 11.90
N PRO A 132 -6.81 3.03 11.27
CA PRO A 132 -7.58 1.80 11.43
C PRO A 132 -6.79 0.53 11.10
N GLU A 133 -6.06 0.53 9.98
CA GLU A 133 -5.20 -0.60 9.59
C GLU A 133 -4.09 -0.84 10.62
N ALA A 134 -3.42 0.23 11.07
CA ALA A 134 -2.39 0.13 12.11
C ALA A 134 -2.93 -0.43 13.42
N ALA A 135 -4.14 -0.03 13.82
CA ALA A 135 -4.82 -0.57 15.01
C ALA A 135 -5.06 -2.09 14.87
N LEU A 136 -5.61 -2.53 13.74
CA LEU A 136 -5.81 -3.97 13.46
C LEU A 136 -4.48 -4.73 13.41
N LEU A 137 -3.47 -4.18 12.76
CA LEU A 137 -2.15 -4.78 12.63
C LEU A 137 -1.39 -4.87 13.96
N THR A 138 -1.65 -4.01 14.92
CA THR A 138 -0.93 -3.97 16.21
C THR A 138 -1.73 -4.51 17.37
N GLY A 139 -3.06 -4.50 17.28
CA GLY A 139 -3.97 -4.74 18.40
C GLY A 139 -4.09 -3.55 19.36
N LEU A 140 -3.54 -2.38 18.99
CA LEU A 140 -3.60 -1.15 19.80
C LEU A 140 -4.77 -0.26 19.32
N PRO A 141 -5.32 0.60 20.20
CA PRO A 141 -6.35 1.56 19.80
C PRO A 141 -5.87 2.53 18.71
N GLU A 142 -6.77 2.96 17.81
CA GLU A 142 -6.47 3.96 16.76
C GLU A 142 -5.95 5.29 17.30
N ALA A 143 -6.39 5.68 18.51
CA ALA A 143 -5.94 6.90 19.18
C ALA A 143 -4.54 6.79 19.81
N THR A 144 -3.86 5.64 19.63
CA THR A 144 -2.49 5.45 20.10
C THR A 144 -1.54 6.39 19.35
N ALA A 145 -0.59 6.99 20.07
CA ALA A 145 0.39 7.89 19.48
C ALA A 145 1.19 7.22 18.34
N PRO A 146 1.51 7.95 17.26
CA PRO A 146 2.13 7.38 16.06
C PRO A 146 3.44 6.63 16.32
N ASP A 147 4.26 7.11 17.23
CA ASP A 147 5.51 6.47 17.64
C ASP A 147 5.29 5.09 18.28
N ARG A 148 4.25 4.95 19.09
CA ARG A 148 3.89 3.67 19.72
C ARG A 148 3.31 2.68 18.71
N LEU A 149 2.47 3.13 17.78
CA LEU A 149 1.98 2.29 16.68
C LEU A 149 3.15 1.81 15.81
N ALA A 150 4.06 2.72 15.47
CA ALA A 150 5.23 2.37 14.67
C ALA A 150 6.14 1.37 15.39
N ALA A 151 6.41 1.57 16.69
CA ALA A 151 7.21 0.64 17.49
C ALA A 151 6.59 -0.77 17.52
N ALA A 152 5.26 -0.87 17.66
CA ALA A 152 4.56 -2.16 17.62
C ALA A 152 4.65 -2.82 16.23
N LEU A 153 4.63 -2.04 15.13
CA LEU A 153 4.82 -2.55 13.78
C LEU A 153 6.27 -2.97 13.52
N PHE A 154 7.26 -2.26 14.06
CA PHE A 154 8.67 -2.67 14.01
C PHE A 154 8.89 -4.01 14.73
N ALA A 155 8.26 -4.21 15.91
CA ALA A 155 8.30 -5.48 16.62
C ALA A 155 7.69 -6.65 15.83
N ARG A 156 6.88 -6.36 14.80
CA ARG A 156 6.31 -7.32 13.84
C ARG A 156 7.13 -7.47 12.55
N GLY A 157 8.31 -6.87 12.49
CA GLY A 157 9.25 -7.00 11.38
C GLY A 157 9.21 -5.89 10.33
N ALA A 158 8.39 -4.85 10.49
CA ALA A 158 8.41 -3.72 9.56
C ALA A 158 9.75 -2.97 9.65
N ARG A 159 10.31 -2.56 8.48
CA ARG A 159 11.57 -1.81 8.40
C ARG A 159 11.39 -0.29 8.47
N ALA A 160 10.31 0.19 7.89
CA ALA A 160 9.84 1.57 7.97
C ALA A 160 8.32 1.60 7.86
N VAL A 161 7.70 2.60 8.46
CA VAL A 161 6.24 2.74 8.50
C VAL A 161 5.86 4.17 8.12
N LEU A 162 4.97 4.33 7.16
CA LEU A 162 4.28 5.58 6.89
C LEU A 162 2.84 5.47 7.44
N LEU A 163 2.62 6.02 8.63
CA LEU A 163 1.28 6.08 9.24
C LEU A 163 0.46 7.17 8.56
N LYS A 164 -0.57 6.79 7.80
CA LYS A 164 -1.44 7.72 7.07
C LYS A 164 -2.48 8.33 8.01
N GLY A 165 -2.44 9.64 8.21
CA GLY A 165 -3.38 10.39 9.07
C GLY A 165 -4.54 11.06 8.33
N GLY A 166 -4.83 10.67 7.10
CA GLY A 166 -5.88 11.25 6.27
C GLY A 166 -7.28 11.22 6.88
N HIS A 167 -7.57 10.28 7.78
CA HIS A 167 -8.87 10.15 8.48
C HIS A 167 -8.97 10.99 9.77
N GLY A 168 -7.93 11.73 10.16
CA GLY A 168 -7.95 12.58 11.34
C GLY A 168 -8.90 13.77 11.20
N LYS A 169 -9.15 14.46 12.33
CA LYS A 169 -9.91 15.71 12.39
C LYS A 169 -8.93 16.87 12.44
N GLY A 170 -9.18 17.96 11.71
CA GLY A 170 -8.34 19.15 11.70
C GLY A 170 -8.07 19.69 10.30
N ALA A 171 -7.40 20.85 10.23
CA ALA A 171 -7.12 21.58 8.99
C ALA A 171 -6.03 20.91 8.13
N GLU A 172 -5.25 20.00 8.70
CA GLU A 172 -4.16 19.30 8.01
C GLU A 172 -4.39 17.81 7.95
N ALA A 173 -3.95 17.19 6.86
CA ALA A 173 -3.75 15.75 6.72
C ALA A 173 -2.28 15.46 6.99
N VAL A 174 -1.99 14.81 8.12
CA VAL A 174 -0.63 14.55 8.58
C VAL A 174 -0.30 13.08 8.48
N ASP A 175 0.75 12.74 7.75
CA ASP A 175 1.31 11.40 7.72
C ASP A 175 2.65 11.40 8.48
N TRP A 176 2.98 10.28 9.13
CA TRP A 176 4.20 10.14 9.91
C TRP A 176 5.08 9.05 9.32
N LEU A 177 6.24 9.42 8.76
CA LEU A 177 7.24 8.45 8.36
C LEU A 177 8.13 8.13 9.57
N CYS A 178 7.98 6.90 10.07
CA CYS A 178 8.73 6.37 11.20
C CYS A 178 9.77 5.35 10.70
N ARG A 179 10.99 5.47 11.23
CA ARG A 179 12.12 4.56 10.98
C ARG A 179 12.78 4.24 12.32
N PRO A 180 13.32 3.02 12.54
CA PRO A 180 13.90 2.64 13.83
C PRO A 180 15.01 3.59 14.30
N ASP A 181 15.88 4.02 13.38
CA ASP A 181 17.11 4.74 13.69
C ASP A 181 17.04 6.24 13.38
N ALA A 182 15.84 6.82 13.29
CA ALA A 182 15.68 8.24 12.98
C ALA A 182 14.41 8.82 13.63
N PRO A 183 14.40 10.13 13.95
CA PRO A 183 13.19 10.80 14.39
C PRO A 183 12.07 10.65 13.37
N ALA A 184 10.82 10.56 13.84
CA ALA A 184 9.66 10.52 12.97
C ALA A 184 9.56 11.81 12.14
N LEU A 185 9.44 11.65 10.82
CA LEU A 185 9.28 12.79 9.90
C LEU A 185 7.79 13.07 9.71
N ARG A 186 7.37 14.28 10.03
CA ARG A 186 6.02 14.78 9.81
C ARG A 186 5.85 15.27 8.38
N LEU A 187 4.91 14.68 7.66
CA LEU A 187 4.51 15.06 6.31
C LEU A 187 3.08 15.60 6.37
N ALA A 188 2.90 16.89 6.22
CA ALA A 188 1.61 17.54 6.34
C ALA A 188 1.22 18.29 5.07
N SER A 189 -0.08 18.28 4.78
CA SER A 189 -0.69 19.09 3.73
C SER A 189 -2.05 19.61 4.20
N PRO A 190 -2.55 20.72 3.64
CA PRO A 190 -3.91 21.19 3.91
C PRO A 190 -4.93 20.08 3.60
N ARG A 191 -5.87 19.87 4.52
CA ARG A 191 -6.95 18.90 4.29
C ARG A 191 -7.90 19.43 3.22
N LYS A 192 -8.07 18.67 2.15
CA LYS A 192 -9.05 19.01 1.13
C LYS A 192 -10.44 18.47 1.49
N PRO A 193 -11.50 19.20 1.18
CA PRO A 193 -12.86 18.74 1.42
C PRO A 193 -13.22 17.59 0.49
N GLY A 194 -14.09 16.70 0.97
CA GLY A 194 -14.57 15.55 0.20
C GLY A 194 -13.81 14.27 0.48
N THR A 195 -14.35 13.18 -0.06
CA THR A 195 -13.73 11.84 -0.01
C THR A 195 -13.48 11.37 -1.43
N LYS A 196 -12.26 10.90 -1.70
CA LYS A 196 -11.87 10.34 -3.00
C LYS A 196 -11.33 8.93 -2.80
N ARG A 197 -11.86 7.98 -3.57
CA ARG A 197 -11.38 6.60 -3.50
C ARG A 197 -9.97 6.49 -4.07
N GLY A 198 -9.19 5.52 -3.59
CA GLY A 198 -7.86 5.24 -4.11
C GLY A 198 -6.75 6.17 -3.61
N THR A 199 -6.98 7.00 -2.59
CA THR A 199 -5.93 7.86 -2.00
C THR A 199 -4.74 7.05 -1.47
N GLY A 200 -5.00 5.92 -0.78
CA GLY A 200 -3.96 4.99 -0.31
C GLY A 200 -3.14 4.41 -1.47
N CYS A 201 -3.83 3.87 -2.48
CA CYS A 201 -3.20 3.35 -3.69
C CYS A 201 -2.37 4.42 -4.39
N THR A 202 -2.91 5.64 -4.54
CA THR A 202 -2.18 6.77 -5.15
C THR A 202 -0.89 7.07 -4.40
N LEU A 203 -0.94 7.19 -3.07
CA LEU A 203 0.23 7.48 -2.26
C LEU A 203 1.28 6.37 -2.34
N ALA A 204 0.88 5.12 -2.13
CA ALA A 204 1.78 3.97 -2.14
C ALA A 204 2.45 3.76 -3.51
N SER A 205 1.69 3.90 -4.59
CA SER A 205 2.22 3.80 -5.96
C SER A 205 3.15 4.95 -6.30
N ALA A 206 2.83 6.19 -5.90
CA ALA A 206 3.72 7.31 -6.10
C ALA A 206 5.04 7.15 -5.33
N ILE A 207 5.00 6.62 -4.09
CA ILE A 207 6.23 6.30 -3.33
C ILE A 207 7.07 5.26 -4.10
N ALA A 208 6.47 4.16 -4.54
CA ALA A 208 7.17 3.13 -5.31
C ALA A 208 7.78 3.69 -6.61
N GLY A 209 7.04 4.57 -7.31
CA GLY A 209 7.52 5.28 -8.49
C GLY A 209 8.75 6.14 -8.20
N HIS A 210 8.73 6.94 -7.14
CA HIS A 210 9.87 7.77 -6.77
C HIS A 210 11.08 6.96 -6.30
N LEU A 211 10.87 5.81 -5.61
CA LEU A 211 11.94 4.87 -5.28
C LEU A 211 12.55 4.26 -6.55
N ALA A 212 11.74 3.91 -7.55
CA ALA A 212 12.23 3.41 -8.84
C ALA A 212 13.08 4.44 -9.59
N LEU A 213 12.81 5.75 -9.41
CA LEU A 213 13.60 6.86 -9.93
C LEU A 213 14.89 7.15 -9.13
N GLY A 214 15.14 6.39 -8.03
CA GLY A 214 16.36 6.51 -7.22
C GLY A 214 16.26 7.53 -6.08
N ALA A 215 15.07 8.03 -5.75
CA ALA A 215 14.89 8.86 -4.55
C ALA A 215 15.12 8.03 -3.27
N ASP A 216 15.65 8.66 -2.21
CA ASP A 216 15.65 8.06 -0.88
C ASP A 216 14.23 8.01 -0.29
N LEU A 217 14.03 7.23 0.76
CA LEU A 217 12.71 6.99 1.33
C LEU A 217 12.01 8.26 1.82
N PRO A 218 12.65 9.17 2.58
CA PRO A 218 12.04 10.44 2.97
C PRO A 218 11.60 11.31 1.79
N THR A 219 12.47 11.45 0.79
CA THR A 219 12.19 12.21 -0.43
C THR A 219 11.06 11.58 -1.23
N ALA A 220 11.03 10.25 -1.37
CA ALA A 220 9.97 9.52 -2.06
C ALA A 220 8.61 9.75 -1.37
N CYS A 221 8.55 9.67 -0.04
CA CYS A 221 7.33 9.92 0.72
C CYS A 221 6.85 11.38 0.58
N ALA A 222 7.77 12.36 0.67
CA ALA A 222 7.42 13.77 0.54
C ALA A 222 6.87 14.11 -0.86
N ARG A 223 7.54 13.62 -1.92
CA ARG A 223 7.08 13.82 -3.31
C ARG A 223 5.75 13.13 -3.58
N ALA A 224 5.56 11.93 -3.06
CA ALA A 224 4.29 11.21 -3.18
C ALA A 224 3.14 11.92 -2.45
N LYS A 225 3.41 12.53 -1.29
CA LYS A 225 2.43 13.37 -0.59
C LYS A 225 2.02 14.58 -1.43
N ALA A 226 2.99 15.30 -2.01
CA ALA A 226 2.72 16.42 -2.91
C ALA A 226 1.95 15.99 -4.17
N HIS A 227 2.28 14.82 -4.75
CA HIS A 227 1.55 14.25 -5.88
C HIS A 227 0.09 13.95 -5.52
N LEU A 228 -0.15 13.31 -4.35
CA LEU A 228 -1.50 13.05 -3.85
C LEU A 228 -2.29 14.35 -3.66
N ASP A 229 -1.67 15.38 -3.09
CA ASP A 229 -2.30 16.69 -2.88
C ASP A 229 -2.69 17.35 -4.21
N GLY A 230 -1.88 17.21 -5.26
CA GLY A 230 -2.20 17.70 -6.60
C GLY A 230 -3.35 16.94 -7.27
N TRP A 231 -3.56 15.67 -6.89
CA TRP A 231 -4.61 14.83 -7.44
C TRP A 231 -5.96 14.97 -6.71
N LEU A 232 -5.97 15.31 -5.42
CA LEU A 232 -7.19 15.57 -4.63
C LEU A 232 -7.88 16.87 -5.06
#